data_8994602ee1166e0ff978fcaf23c39b15
#
_entry.id   8994602ee1166e0ff978fcaf23c39b15
#
_cell.length_a   1.000
_cell.length_b   1.000
_cell.length_c   1.000
_cell.angle_alpha   90.00
_cell.angle_beta   90.00
_cell.angle_gamma   90.00
#
_symmetry.space_group_name_H-M   'P 1'
#
loop_
_entity.id
_entity.type
_entity.pdbx_description
1 polymer ?
#
loop_
_entity_poly.entity_id
_entity_poly.type
_entity_poly.pdbx_seq_one_letter_code
_entity_poly.pdbx_strand_id
1 'polypeptide(L)'
;MPDRPLILFPSPERADREHKTPVFTKTVRPSFGRQFTRLQPSFNLLKNAFEQKALKLQQSPTGINPEFALVFEIIGTVDNFYTAVKNTDGLEWIFDSEVEPFDPDDDFYQVDKDSGERVDDSLNGKLYCVMSNQQAMAQLLSLWQRHQNGESDVFKRGFAGLRDIFTHIKDIRKWDARDRITETHALDYWRESLEFDGDSPVPFEIELFFRSDETKRKNAVDAIRHEIQSLGGRIIQECVIGEIFYHGMLVELPRVSIEGLVNRYEEIELSQVDDIMFFRPVCQSVFVSATDSEICTSAEEAPLPTGDAVVAVFDGMPMQNHRLLRGRVIVDDPDDYASGYESKYRVHGTSMVSLAIYGDIKRNEAPISSPVYVRPILRPKQNGFDKITECVPDDSMFIDVLHRAVKRMMEGDGQESATAPNTKVINLSIGDPVRQLATTMSPTARLLDFLAYKYNILFIISAGNHPEIVNFVDKPFDELKALNISQRSSIFGETIKANDIQPNRIVYPA
;
A
#
# COMPACT_ATOMS: atom_id res chain seq x y z
N MET A 1 0.16 -40.40 10.46
CA MET A 1 0.12 -38.93 10.47
C MET A 1 0.27 -38.45 11.90
N PRO A 2 1.02 -37.38 12.18
CA PRO A 2 0.98 -36.80 13.50
C PRO A 2 -0.44 -36.38 13.82
N ASP A 3 -0.92 -36.76 14.98
CA ASP A 3 -2.25 -36.45 15.49
C ASP A 3 -2.36 -34.91 15.67
N ARG A 4 -3.08 -34.24 14.79
CA ARG A 4 -3.25 -32.77 14.82
C ARG A 4 -4.57 -32.46 15.51
N PRO A 5 -4.55 -31.99 16.78
CA PRO A 5 -5.79 -31.66 17.47
C PRO A 5 -6.52 -30.52 16.77
N LEU A 6 -7.82 -30.68 16.58
CA LEU A 6 -8.68 -29.70 15.93
C LEU A 6 -8.77 -28.42 16.79
N ILE A 7 -8.59 -27.27 16.16
CA ILE A 7 -8.88 -25.94 16.73
C ILE A 7 -10.05 -25.37 15.93
N LEU A 8 -11.09 -24.93 16.62
CA LEU A 8 -12.22 -24.22 16.02
C LEU A 8 -12.24 -22.80 16.58
N PHE A 9 -12.32 -21.83 15.72
CA PHE A 9 -12.57 -20.47 16.15
C PHE A 9 -14.02 -20.39 16.68
N PRO A 10 -14.26 -19.71 17.81
CA PRO A 10 -15.61 -19.46 18.27
C PRO A 10 -16.39 -18.68 17.18
N SER A 11 -17.70 -18.91 17.12
CA SER A 11 -18.55 -18.06 16.28
C SER A 11 -18.31 -16.61 16.65
N PRO A 12 -18.19 -15.69 15.66
CA PRO A 12 -17.97 -14.28 15.96
C PRO A 12 -19.13 -13.77 16.82
N GLU A 13 -18.84 -13.47 18.08
CA GLU A 13 -19.76 -12.73 18.92
C GLU A 13 -19.79 -11.29 18.42
N ARG A 14 -20.99 -10.70 18.32
CA ARG A 14 -21.05 -9.25 18.14
C ARG A 14 -20.29 -8.63 19.30
N ALA A 15 -19.23 -7.89 18.99
CA ALA A 15 -18.57 -7.09 19.99
C ALA A 15 -19.66 -6.21 20.64
N ASP A 16 -19.93 -6.44 21.92
CA ASP A 16 -20.73 -5.50 22.70
C ASP A 16 -19.99 -4.16 22.58
N ARG A 17 -20.61 -3.21 21.91
CA ARG A 17 -20.15 -1.83 22.00
C ARG A 17 -20.24 -1.50 23.47
N GLU A 18 -19.11 -1.36 24.14
CA GLU A 18 -19.09 -0.67 25.42
C GLU A 18 -19.88 0.62 25.22
N HIS A 19 -21.06 0.68 25.80
CA HIS A 19 -21.82 1.93 25.91
C HIS A 19 -21.09 2.83 26.91
N LYS A 20 -19.94 3.35 26.50
CA LYS A 20 -19.39 4.53 27.17
C LYS A 20 -20.43 5.61 26.98
N THR A 21 -20.96 6.13 28.09
CA THR A 21 -21.79 7.34 28.06
C THR A 21 -20.99 8.36 27.25
N PRO A 22 -21.50 8.87 26.11
CA PRO A 22 -20.70 9.77 25.29
C PRO A 22 -20.39 11.03 26.11
N VAL A 23 -19.16 11.15 26.54
CA VAL A 23 -18.65 12.40 27.11
C VAL A 23 -18.54 13.37 25.96
N PHE A 24 -19.38 14.40 25.95
CA PHE A 24 -19.31 15.44 24.92
C PHE A 24 -18.13 16.35 25.22
N THR A 25 -17.00 16.06 24.58
CA THR A 25 -15.81 16.87 24.71
C THR A 25 -15.74 17.98 23.65
N LYS A 26 -15.01 19.03 23.97
CA LYS A 26 -14.64 20.11 23.05
C LYS A 26 -13.13 20.22 23.03
N THR A 27 -12.55 20.14 21.84
CA THR A 27 -11.12 20.37 21.65
C THR A 27 -10.82 21.86 21.83
N VAL A 28 -9.95 22.17 22.79
CA VAL A 28 -9.37 23.50 22.98
C VAL A 28 -8.14 23.61 22.08
N ARG A 29 -8.00 24.75 21.45
CA ARG A 29 -6.90 25.06 20.53
C ARG A 29 -6.29 26.40 20.90
N PRO A 30 -5.01 26.63 20.57
CA PRO A 30 -4.36 27.90 20.82
C PRO A 30 -5.04 29.07 20.11
N SER A 31 -5.01 30.25 20.68
CA SER A 31 -5.40 31.46 19.97
C SER A 31 -4.52 31.68 18.74
N PHE A 32 -5.01 32.46 17.76
CA PHE A 32 -4.27 32.70 16.51
C PHE A 32 -2.87 33.29 16.76
N GLY A 33 -2.74 34.25 17.70
CA GLY A 33 -1.45 34.83 18.09
C GLY A 33 -0.51 33.85 18.78
N ARG A 34 -1.03 33.02 19.71
CA ARG A 34 -0.25 31.95 20.34
C ARG A 34 0.25 30.93 19.31
N GLN A 35 -0.64 30.53 18.36
CA GLN A 35 -0.31 29.60 17.28
C GLN A 35 0.80 30.14 16.38
N PHE A 36 0.75 31.43 16.04
CA PHE A 36 1.79 32.07 15.23
C PHE A 36 3.16 32.05 15.92
N THR A 37 3.20 32.37 17.22
CA THR A 37 4.43 32.29 18.00
C THR A 37 4.98 30.88 18.10
N ARG A 38 4.10 29.89 18.30
CA ARG A 38 4.45 28.47 18.41
C ARG A 38 5.04 27.92 17.14
N LEU A 39 4.47 28.26 15.97
CA LEU A 39 4.89 27.75 14.66
C LEU A 39 6.03 28.57 14.02
N GLN A 40 6.44 29.66 14.61
CA GLN A 40 7.52 30.52 14.07
C GLN A 40 8.83 29.76 13.77
N PRO A 41 9.30 28.83 14.63
CA PRO A 41 10.50 28.04 14.33
C PRO A 41 10.33 27.19 13.06
N SER A 42 9.19 26.46 12.93
CA SER A 42 8.88 25.64 11.75
C SER A 42 8.81 26.50 10.48
N PHE A 43 8.19 27.68 10.53
CA PHE A 43 8.14 28.61 9.39
C PHE A 43 9.53 29.08 8.96
N ASN A 44 10.41 29.37 9.92
CA ASN A 44 11.79 29.79 9.64
C ASN A 44 12.59 28.64 8.99
N LEU A 45 12.41 27.40 9.47
CA LEU A 45 13.03 26.22 8.85
C LEU A 45 12.59 26.03 7.41
N LEU A 46 11.28 26.11 7.14
CA LEU A 46 10.73 26.00 5.81
C LEU A 46 11.24 27.10 4.88
N LYS A 47 11.26 28.35 5.34
CA LYS A 47 11.79 29.49 4.57
C LYS A 47 13.24 29.26 4.19
N ASN A 48 14.09 28.87 5.14
CA ASN A 48 15.49 28.58 4.90
C ASN A 48 15.67 27.43 3.90
N ALA A 49 14.85 26.36 4.00
CA ALA A 49 14.89 25.24 3.07
C ALA A 49 14.58 25.69 1.63
N PHE A 50 13.53 26.51 1.43
CA PHE A 50 13.22 27.06 0.11
C PHE A 50 14.34 27.95 -0.45
N GLU A 51 14.93 28.81 0.39
CA GLU A 51 16.04 29.68 0.00
C GLU A 51 17.28 28.87 -0.42
N GLN A 52 17.63 27.83 0.34
CA GLN A 52 18.75 26.94 0.01
C GLN A 52 18.51 26.16 -1.29
N LYS A 53 17.30 25.65 -1.51
CA LYS A 53 16.95 24.96 -2.76
C LYS A 53 16.96 25.91 -3.94
N ALA A 54 16.46 27.14 -3.77
CA ALA A 54 16.53 28.18 -4.80
C ALA A 54 17.98 28.50 -5.22
N LEU A 55 18.90 28.60 -4.27
CA LEU A 55 20.32 28.82 -4.55
C LEU A 55 20.95 27.65 -5.31
N LYS A 56 20.63 26.40 -4.95
CA LYS A 56 21.08 25.21 -5.69
C LYS A 56 20.54 25.20 -7.12
N LEU A 57 19.28 25.55 -7.33
CA LEU A 57 18.63 25.57 -8.64
C LEU A 57 19.14 26.72 -9.55
N GLN A 58 19.55 27.87 -8.99
CA GLN A 58 20.16 28.94 -9.78
C GLN A 58 21.49 28.55 -10.41
N GLN A 59 22.16 27.54 -9.86
CA GLN A 59 23.38 26.96 -10.44
C GLN A 59 23.11 25.93 -11.56
N SER A 60 21.83 25.57 -11.75
CA SER A 60 21.36 24.61 -12.75
C SER A 60 20.55 25.34 -13.84
N PRO A 61 20.75 25.06 -15.14
CA PRO A 61 20.12 25.77 -16.24
C PRO A 61 18.59 25.50 -16.40
N THR A 62 17.95 24.81 -15.48
CA THR A 62 16.58 24.29 -15.65
C THR A 62 15.45 25.28 -15.38
N GLY A 63 15.70 26.46 -14.79
CA GLY A 63 14.67 27.48 -14.54
C GLY A 63 13.48 27.05 -13.67
N ILE A 64 13.61 25.96 -12.91
CA ILE A 64 12.55 25.39 -12.10
C ILE A 64 12.47 26.13 -10.77
N ASN A 65 11.25 26.52 -10.36
CA ASN A 65 11.02 27.06 -9.01
C ASN A 65 11.16 25.96 -7.96
N PRO A 66 11.77 26.26 -6.79
CA PRO A 66 11.85 25.30 -5.70
C PRO A 66 10.46 24.91 -5.21
N GLU A 67 10.22 23.61 -5.12
CA GLU A 67 8.97 23.03 -4.62
C GLU A 67 9.31 21.98 -3.54
N PHE A 68 8.44 21.89 -2.53
CA PHE A 68 8.50 20.87 -1.49
C PHE A 68 7.11 20.31 -1.20
N ALA A 69 7.03 19.03 -0.89
CA ALA A 69 5.88 18.45 -0.23
C ALA A 69 5.89 18.92 1.24
N LEU A 70 4.86 19.65 1.63
CA LEU A 70 4.66 20.14 2.98
C LEU A 70 3.70 19.24 3.73
N VAL A 71 4.04 18.90 4.93
CA VAL A 71 3.23 18.14 5.87
C VAL A 71 2.58 19.10 6.85
N PHE A 72 1.25 19.02 6.94
CA PHE A 72 0.47 19.68 7.97
C PHE A 72 -0.07 18.62 8.91
N GLU A 73 0.54 18.47 10.08
CA GLU A 73 0.03 17.61 11.14
C GLU A 73 -1.02 18.41 11.91
N ILE A 74 -2.25 17.95 11.96
CA ILE A 74 -3.37 18.69 12.53
C ILE A 74 -4.14 17.89 13.58
N ILE A 75 -4.79 18.60 14.48
CA ILE A 75 -5.74 18.05 15.44
C ILE A 75 -7.16 18.18 14.88
N GLY A 76 -7.81 17.03 14.68
CA GLY A 76 -9.14 16.94 14.07
C GLY A 76 -9.10 17.04 12.54
N THR A 77 -10.16 17.58 11.93
CA THR A 77 -10.31 17.71 10.48
C THR A 77 -10.63 19.15 10.06
N VAL A 78 -10.25 19.53 8.85
CA VAL A 78 -10.58 20.82 8.23
C VAL A 78 -11.14 20.59 6.84
N ASP A 79 -12.47 20.46 6.75
CA ASP A 79 -13.18 20.02 5.54
C ASP A 79 -12.95 20.93 4.31
N ASN A 80 -12.77 22.23 4.53
CA ASN A 80 -12.59 23.20 3.44
C ASN A 80 -11.14 23.37 2.98
N PHE A 81 -10.17 22.67 3.61
CA PHE A 81 -8.75 22.86 3.29
C PHE A 81 -8.41 22.38 1.89
N TYR A 82 -8.89 21.21 1.49
CA TYR A 82 -8.73 20.70 0.12
C TYR A 82 -9.19 21.72 -0.94
N THR A 83 -10.38 22.29 -0.77
CA THR A 83 -10.91 23.31 -1.70
C THR A 83 -10.03 24.55 -1.72
N ALA A 84 -9.54 24.98 -0.57
CA ALA A 84 -8.68 26.15 -0.47
C ALA A 84 -7.30 25.94 -1.12
N VAL A 85 -6.72 24.75 -0.99
CA VAL A 85 -5.49 24.35 -1.68
C VAL A 85 -5.69 24.39 -3.19
N LYS A 86 -6.76 23.80 -3.71
CA LYS A 86 -7.07 23.80 -5.17
C LYS A 86 -7.27 25.20 -5.75
N ASN A 87 -7.70 26.16 -4.94
CA ASN A 87 -7.92 27.54 -5.38
C ASN A 87 -6.66 28.43 -5.23
N THR A 88 -5.55 27.87 -4.73
CA THR A 88 -4.31 28.62 -4.48
C THR A 88 -3.25 28.25 -5.50
N ASP A 89 -2.85 29.21 -6.33
CA ASP A 89 -1.77 28.99 -7.29
C ASP A 89 -0.47 28.61 -6.59
N GLY A 90 0.17 27.53 -7.08
CA GLY A 90 1.41 27.02 -6.54
C GLY A 90 1.26 26.10 -5.32
N LEU A 91 0.01 25.78 -4.92
CA LEU A 91 -0.31 24.66 -4.04
C LEU A 91 -0.94 23.52 -4.85
N GLU A 92 -0.57 22.28 -4.54
CA GLU A 92 -1.15 21.09 -5.14
C GLU A 92 -1.43 20.07 -4.05
N TRP A 93 -2.68 19.61 -3.94
CA TRP A 93 -3.06 18.56 -2.99
C TRP A 93 -2.45 17.23 -3.40
N ILE A 94 -1.80 16.55 -2.46
CA ILE A 94 -1.20 15.23 -2.70
C ILE A 94 -2.06 14.15 -2.07
N PHE A 95 -2.14 14.09 -0.74
CA PHE A 95 -2.97 13.12 -0.01
C PHE A 95 -3.25 13.61 1.40
N ASP A 96 -4.13 12.88 2.09
CA ASP A 96 -4.30 12.93 3.53
C ASP A 96 -4.28 11.53 4.13
N SER A 97 -3.86 11.43 5.38
CA SER A 97 -3.90 10.18 6.14
C SER A 97 -4.26 10.44 7.59
N GLU A 98 -4.81 9.44 8.25
CA GLU A 98 -4.93 9.43 9.70
C GLU A 98 -3.54 9.15 10.29
N VAL A 99 -3.26 9.76 11.42
CA VAL A 99 -2.04 9.52 12.20
C VAL A 99 -2.42 9.01 13.58
N GLU A 100 -1.46 8.44 14.29
CA GLU A 100 -1.67 8.04 15.67
C GLU A 100 -2.21 9.22 16.49
N PRO A 101 -3.13 8.98 17.43
CA PRO A 101 -3.67 10.04 18.27
C PRO A 101 -2.56 10.75 19.03
N PHE A 102 -2.64 12.08 19.10
CA PHE A 102 -1.69 12.90 19.85
C PHE A 102 -2.05 12.93 21.32
N ASP A 103 -1.04 12.93 22.18
CA ASP A 103 -1.23 13.24 23.60
C ASP A 103 -1.61 14.72 23.78
N PRO A 104 -2.52 15.03 24.72
CA PRO A 104 -2.89 16.40 25.02
C PRO A 104 -1.69 17.18 25.60
N ASP A 105 -1.57 18.46 25.22
CA ASP A 105 -0.57 19.39 25.77
C ASP A 105 -1.23 20.67 26.26
N ASP A 106 -0.44 21.72 26.53
CA ASP A 106 -0.94 23.00 27.03
C ASP A 106 -1.68 23.82 25.96
N ASP A 107 -1.43 23.55 24.68
CA ASP A 107 -2.02 24.25 23.54
C ASP A 107 -3.19 23.48 22.92
N PHE A 108 -3.18 22.13 23.01
CA PHE A 108 -4.20 21.24 22.48
C PHE A 108 -4.64 20.22 23.53
N TYR A 109 -5.88 20.30 23.96
CA TYR A 109 -6.48 19.37 24.94
C TYR A 109 -7.99 19.33 24.77
N GLN A 110 -8.63 18.38 25.44
CA GLN A 110 -10.08 18.29 25.49
C GLN A 110 -10.62 18.83 26.83
N VAL A 111 -11.82 19.40 26.76
CA VAL A 111 -12.62 19.73 27.96
C VAL A 111 -13.98 19.10 27.82
N ASP A 112 -14.50 18.61 28.93
CA ASP A 112 -15.89 18.20 29.04
C ASP A 112 -16.80 19.42 28.83
N LYS A 113 -17.82 19.31 28.00
CA LYS A 113 -18.69 20.43 27.64
C LYS A 113 -19.58 20.90 28.79
N ASP A 114 -19.92 19.99 29.71
CA ASP A 114 -20.85 20.27 30.78
C ASP A 114 -20.13 20.77 32.02
N SER A 115 -19.01 20.17 32.43
CA SER A 115 -18.24 20.57 33.58
C SER A 115 -17.18 21.63 33.26
N GLY A 116 -16.70 21.71 32.01
CA GLY A 116 -15.57 22.56 31.61
C GLY A 116 -14.21 22.07 32.09
N GLU A 117 -14.17 20.90 32.73
CA GLU A 117 -12.92 20.31 33.21
C GLU A 117 -12.09 19.71 32.07
N ARG A 118 -10.76 19.78 32.20
CA ARG A 118 -9.84 19.17 31.26
C ARG A 118 -9.94 17.65 31.35
N VAL A 119 -9.98 17.02 30.18
CA VAL A 119 -9.98 15.56 29.99
C VAL A 119 -8.66 15.17 29.34
N ASP A 120 -7.98 14.17 29.89
CA ASP A 120 -6.68 13.69 29.38
C ASP A 120 -6.84 12.58 28.29
N ASP A 121 -7.90 12.66 27.50
CA ASP A 121 -8.08 11.78 26.36
C ASP A 121 -7.20 12.21 25.18
N SER A 122 -6.69 11.23 24.45
CA SER A 122 -5.90 11.48 23.24
C SER A 122 -6.70 12.21 22.17
N LEU A 123 -6.00 12.99 21.36
CA LEU A 123 -6.56 13.84 20.32
C LEU A 123 -6.42 13.17 18.95
N ASN A 124 -7.51 13.02 18.23
CA ASN A 124 -7.45 12.49 16.87
C ASN A 124 -6.62 13.41 15.97
N GLY A 125 -5.63 12.83 15.33
CA GLY A 125 -4.72 13.51 14.42
C GLY A 125 -5.02 13.21 12.97
N LYS A 126 -4.65 14.15 12.10
CA LYS A 126 -4.65 13.96 10.66
C LYS A 126 -3.43 14.64 10.03
N LEU A 127 -2.91 14.02 8.98
CA LEU A 127 -1.82 14.54 8.19
C LEU A 127 -2.37 14.96 6.84
N TYR A 128 -2.06 16.19 6.42
CA TYR A 128 -2.28 16.66 5.05
C TYR A 128 -0.95 16.89 4.37
N CYS A 129 -0.75 16.30 3.19
CA CYS A 129 0.42 16.51 2.36
C CYS A 129 0.05 17.38 1.15
N VAL A 130 0.76 18.49 1.00
CA VAL A 130 0.51 19.48 -0.03
C VAL A 130 1.82 19.88 -0.69
N MET A 131 1.92 19.77 -2.02
CA MET A 131 3.05 20.34 -2.74
C MET A 131 2.93 21.86 -2.76
N SER A 132 4.02 22.55 -2.44
CA SER A 132 4.07 24.01 -2.41
C SER A 132 5.33 24.53 -3.08
N ASN A 133 5.19 25.56 -3.89
CA ASN A 133 6.33 26.36 -4.32
C ASN A 133 6.64 27.47 -3.31
N GLN A 134 7.82 28.07 -3.44
CA GLN A 134 8.30 29.13 -2.52
C GLN A 134 7.33 30.33 -2.47
N GLN A 135 6.73 30.71 -3.58
CA GLN A 135 5.82 31.87 -3.66
C GLN A 135 4.52 31.59 -2.91
N ALA A 136 3.92 30.39 -3.11
CA ALA A 136 2.69 30.00 -2.43
C ALA A 136 2.89 29.92 -0.91
N MET A 137 4.02 29.36 -0.45
CA MET A 137 4.34 29.34 0.97
C MET A 137 4.50 30.74 1.57
N ALA A 138 5.22 31.63 0.89
CA ALA A 138 5.38 33.03 1.32
C ALA A 138 4.03 33.76 1.36
N GLN A 139 3.16 33.53 0.40
CA GLN A 139 1.80 34.10 0.35
C GLN A 139 0.95 33.58 1.52
N LEU A 140 0.99 32.29 1.82
CA LEU A 140 0.26 31.68 2.92
C LEU A 140 0.68 32.27 4.28
N LEU A 141 1.99 32.39 4.52
CA LEU A 141 2.53 33.03 5.72
C LEU A 141 2.10 34.50 5.84
N SER A 142 2.10 35.24 4.73
CA SER A 142 1.63 36.63 4.69
C SER A 142 0.14 36.75 5.04
N LEU A 143 -0.71 35.85 4.51
CA LEU A 143 -2.14 35.82 4.84
C LEU A 143 -2.40 35.59 6.31
N TRP A 144 -1.69 34.64 6.93
CA TRP A 144 -1.79 34.36 8.37
C TRP A 144 -1.32 35.55 9.21
N GLN A 145 -0.21 36.20 8.83
CA GLN A 145 0.32 37.37 9.55
C GLN A 145 -0.65 38.59 9.49
N ARG A 146 -1.23 38.86 8.32
CA ARG A 146 -2.20 39.93 8.14
C ARG A 146 -3.47 39.66 8.95
N HIS A 147 -3.95 38.43 9.00
CA HIS A 147 -5.11 38.05 9.81
C HIS A 147 -4.81 38.21 11.31
N GLN A 148 -3.60 37.84 11.77
CA GLN A 148 -3.15 38.07 13.15
C GLN A 148 -3.15 39.57 13.51
N ASN A 149 -2.77 40.41 12.57
CA ASN A 149 -2.73 41.88 12.79
C ASN A 149 -4.12 42.54 12.77
N GLY A 150 -5.20 41.72 12.64
CA GLY A 150 -6.58 42.19 12.72
C GLY A 150 -7.14 42.72 11.38
N GLU A 151 -6.48 42.47 10.26
CA GLU A 151 -7.05 42.83 8.97
C GLU A 151 -8.32 41.99 8.69
N SER A 152 -9.42 42.68 8.38
CA SER A 152 -10.67 42.04 7.95
C SER A 152 -10.56 41.53 6.52
N ASP A 153 -11.31 40.45 6.21
CA ASP A 153 -11.47 39.90 4.85
C ASP A 153 -10.20 39.44 4.14
N VAL A 154 -9.16 39.07 4.90
CA VAL A 154 -7.90 38.55 4.39
C VAL A 154 -8.16 37.24 3.60
N PHE A 155 -9.04 36.35 4.12
CA PHE A 155 -9.41 35.11 3.48
C PHE A 155 -10.74 35.25 2.75
N LYS A 156 -10.66 35.46 1.43
CA LYS A 156 -11.83 35.56 0.55
C LYS A 156 -12.64 34.26 0.50
N ARG A 157 -13.84 34.32 -0.09
CA ARG A 157 -14.67 33.14 -0.32
C ARG A 157 -13.89 32.07 -1.09
N GLY A 158 -13.89 30.82 -0.58
CA GLY A 158 -13.12 29.70 -1.14
C GLY A 158 -11.74 29.50 -0.51
N PHE A 159 -11.27 30.43 0.35
CA PHE A 159 -9.98 30.34 1.05
C PHE A 159 -10.12 30.20 2.57
N ALA A 160 -11.34 30.03 3.08
CA ALA A 160 -11.59 29.87 4.52
C ALA A 160 -10.79 28.68 5.11
N GLY A 161 -10.62 27.61 4.35
CA GLY A 161 -9.81 26.46 4.76
C GLY A 161 -8.36 26.81 5.09
N LEU A 162 -7.76 27.80 4.42
CA LEU A 162 -6.41 28.29 4.78
C LEU A 162 -6.36 29.03 6.11
N ARG A 163 -7.46 29.66 6.52
CA ARG A 163 -7.59 30.25 7.86
C ARG A 163 -7.81 29.17 8.90
N ASP A 164 -8.74 28.27 8.59
CA ASP A 164 -9.24 27.30 9.56
C ASP A 164 -8.14 26.25 9.88
N ILE A 165 -7.37 25.82 8.88
CA ILE A 165 -6.25 24.89 9.09
C ILE A 165 -5.26 25.42 10.12
N PHE A 166 -4.99 26.75 10.13
CA PHE A 166 -3.95 27.36 10.96
C PHE A 166 -4.13 27.07 12.46
N THR A 167 -5.36 27.13 12.96
CA THR A 167 -5.66 26.85 14.37
C THR A 167 -5.64 25.36 14.71
N HIS A 168 -5.62 24.49 13.72
CA HIS A 168 -5.57 23.04 13.88
C HIS A 168 -4.15 22.47 13.76
N ILE A 169 -3.19 23.23 13.20
CA ILE A 169 -1.83 22.76 12.98
C ILE A 169 -1.14 22.44 14.32
N LYS A 170 -0.77 21.17 14.49
CA LYS A 170 0.13 20.70 15.54
C LYS A 170 1.57 20.96 15.14
N ASP A 171 1.95 20.61 13.89
CA ASP A 171 3.23 20.97 13.30
C ASP A 171 3.12 21.15 11.78
N ILE A 172 4.08 21.87 11.20
CA ILE A 172 4.23 22.04 9.76
C ILE A 172 5.71 21.91 9.39
N ARG A 173 5.98 21.01 8.47
CA ARG A 173 7.34 20.67 8.04
C ARG A 173 7.38 20.22 6.59
N LYS A 174 8.56 20.01 6.04
CA LYS A 174 8.69 19.32 4.74
C LYS A 174 8.58 17.80 4.91
N TRP A 175 8.18 17.11 3.86
CA TRP A 175 8.31 15.66 3.74
C TRP A 175 9.78 15.28 3.72
N ASP A 176 10.23 14.44 4.63
CA ASP A 176 11.63 14.14 4.82
C ASP A 176 11.98 12.65 4.60
N ALA A 177 13.24 12.27 4.83
CA ALA A 177 13.71 10.90 4.64
C ALA A 177 13.01 9.90 5.57
N ARG A 178 12.62 10.31 6.76
CA ARG A 178 11.91 9.46 7.71
C ARG A 178 10.53 9.11 7.19
N ASP A 179 9.77 10.10 6.71
CA ASP A 179 8.43 9.88 6.13
C ASP A 179 8.47 8.89 4.96
N ARG A 180 9.52 9.01 4.11
CA ARG A 180 9.68 8.15 2.93
C ARG A 180 9.89 6.68 3.25
N ILE A 181 10.46 6.38 4.40
CA ILE A 181 10.95 5.04 4.75
C ILE A 181 10.10 4.37 5.82
N THR A 182 9.67 5.13 6.86
CA THR A 182 9.04 4.56 8.05
C THR A 182 7.65 4.01 7.72
N GLU A 183 6.87 4.74 6.93
CA GLU A 183 5.47 4.41 6.63
C GLU A 183 5.29 3.08 5.88
N THR A 184 6.32 2.64 5.18
CA THR A 184 6.25 1.48 4.27
C THR A 184 7.00 0.26 4.76
N HIS A 185 7.59 0.30 5.96
CA HIS A 185 8.47 -0.74 6.49
C HIS A 185 9.67 -1.08 5.59
N ALA A 186 10.14 -0.13 4.78
CA ALA A 186 11.27 -0.36 3.88
C ALA A 186 12.56 -0.70 4.63
N LEU A 187 12.78 -0.11 5.83
CA LEU A 187 13.96 -0.43 6.64
C LEU A 187 13.97 -1.88 7.12
N ASP A 188 12.83 -2.40 7.54
CA ASP A 188 12.73 -3.77 8.02
C ASP A 188 12.97 -4.76 6.89
N TYR A 189 12.38 -4.49 5.73
CA TYR A 189 12.62 -5.25 4.50
C TYR A 189 14.11 -5.26 4.11
N TRP A 190 14.78 -4.13 4.16
CA TRP A 190 16.21 -4.05 3.83
C TRP A 190 17.07 -4.79 4.86
N ARG A 191 16.76 -4.71 6.17
CA ARG A 191 17.45 -5.49 7.22
C ARG A 191 17.30 -6.97 6.98
N GLU A 192 16.08 -7.44 6.77
CA GLU A 192 15.82 -8.85 6.48
C GLU A 192 16.54 -9.31 5.21
N SER A 193 16.53 -8.47 4.14
CA SER A 193 17.26 -8.79 2.91
C SER A 193 18.76 -8.91 3.10
N LEU A 194 19.33 -8.19 4.07
CA LEU A 194 20.75 -8.28 4.43
C LEU A 194 21.10 -9.50 5.29
N GLU A 195 20.13 -10.11 5.98
CA GLU A 195 20.33 -11.34 6.79
C GLU A 195 20.47 -12.59 5.92
N PHE A 196 19.91 -12.60 4.71
CA PHE A 196 20.06 -13.71 3.79
C PHE A 196 21.45 -13.75 3.16
N ASP A 197 22.11 -14.92 3.18
CA ASP A 197 23.38 -15.11 2.50
C ASP A 197 23.25 -14.96 0.99
N GLY A 198 24.08 -14.11 0.40
CA GLY A 198 24.13 -13.91 -1.06
C GLY A 198 24.64 -12.52 -1.44
N ASP A 199 25.21 -12.42 -2.64
CA ASP A 199 25.77 -11.16 -3.19
C ASP A 199 24.76 -10.44 -4.11
N SER A 200 23.53 -10.95 -4.24
CA SER A 200 22.54 -10.38 -5.14
C SER A 200 22.12 -8.97 -4.72
N PRO A 201 21.98 -8.03 -5.66
CA PRO A 201 21.41 -6.72 -5.39
C PRO A 201 20.02 -6.84 -4.78
N VAL A 202 19.62 -5.86 -3.97
CA VAL A 202 18.31 -5.82 -3.33
C VAL A 202 17.36 -4.95 -4.15
N PRO A 203 16.25 -5.51 -4.65
CA PRO A 203 15.25 -4.75 -5.38
C PRO A 203 14.32 -4.02 -4.41
N PHE A 204 13.83 -2.85 -4.80
CA PHE A 204 12.77 -2.11 -4.12
C PHE A 204 12.09 -1.14 -5.09
N GLU A 205 10.93 -0.65 -4.69
CA GLU A 205 10.19 0.35 -5.45
C GLU A 205 10.41 1.74 -4.86
N ILE A 206 10.58 2.73 -5.73
CA ILE A 206 10.54 4.15 -5.39
C ILE A 206 9.23 4.71 -5.95
N GLU A 207 8.32 5.14 -5.09
CA GLU A 207 7.14 5.89 -5.47
C GLU A 207 7.46 7.39 -5.42
N LEU A 208 7.19 8.09 -6.51
CA LEU A 208 7.40 9.53 -6.64
C LEU A 208 6.11 10.29 -6.38
N PHE A 209 6.21 11.53 -5.94
CA PHE A 209 5.08 12.44 -6.02
C PHE A 209 4.66 12.60 -7.47
N PHE A 210 3.43 12.19 -7.78
CA PHE A 210 2.92 12.31 -9.15
C PHE A 210 2.79 13.77 -9.55
N ARG A 211 3.36 14.14 -10.68
CA ARG A 211 3.26 15.50 -11.23
C ARG A 211 2.53 15.42 -12.57
N SER A 212 1.53 16.30 -12.75
CA SER A 212 0.81 16.40 -14.04
C SER A 212 1.71 16.89 -15.16
N ASP A 213 2.70 17.73 -14.86
CA ASP A 213 3.70 18.23 -15.81
C ASP A 213 4.74 17.15 -16.14
N GLU A 214 4.83 16.78 -17.42
CA GLU A 214 5.74 15.75 -17.92
C GLU A 214 7.22 16.15 -17.75
N THR A 215 7.54 17.43 -17.91
CA THR A 215 8.92 17.92 -17.74
C THR A 215 9.38 17.75 -16.29
N LYS A 216 8.50 18.06 -15.33
CA LYS A 216 8.79 17.86 -13.90
C LYS A 216 8.98 16.37 -13.59
N ARG A 217 8.12 15.48 -14.14
CA ARG A 217 8.30 14.03 -13.97
C ARG A 217 9.66 13.55 -14.50
N LYS A 218 10.02 13.99 -15.71
CA LYS A 218 11.30 13.62 -16.32
C LYS A 218 12.50 14.09 -15.48
N ASN A 219 12.47 15.33 -14.99
CA ASN A 219 13.54 15.86 -14.14
C ASN A 219 13.66 15.07 -12.83
N ALA A 220 12.55 14.68 -12.21
CA ALA A 220 12.54 13.82 -11.03
C ALA A 220 13.20 12.45 -11.31
N VAL A 221 12.82 11.81 -12.42
CA VAL A 221 13.42 10.54 -12.87
C VAL A 221 14.91 10.69 -13.11
N ASP A 222 15.36 11.76 -13.78
CA ASP A 222 16.78 11.97 -14.08
C ASP A 222 17.59 12.21 -12.79
N ALA A 223 17.04 12.93 -11.81
CA ALA A 223 17.67 13.11 -10.49
C ALA A 223 17.82 11.78 -9.76
N ILE A 224 16.75 10.98 -9.68
CA ILE A 224 16.78 9.66 -9.02
C ILE A 224 17.73 8.71 -9.76
N ARG A 225 17.73 8.72 -11.09
CA ARG A 225 18.66 7.92 -11.90
C ARG A 225 20.12 8.23 -11.57
N HIS A 226 20.45 9.50 -11.40
CA HIS A 226 21.80 9.92 -11.01
C HIS A 226 22.19 9.33 -9.65
N GLU A 227 21.30 9.42 -8.65
CA GLU A 227 21.58 8.90 -7.30
C GLU A 227 21.67 7.37 -7.28
N ILE A 228 20.79 6.66 -7.98
CA ILE A 228 20.85 5.19 -8.09
C ILE A 228 22.17 4.75 -8.74
N GLN A 229 22.60 5.42 -9.82
CA GLN A 229 23.88 5.12 -10.48
C GLN A 229 25.09 5.42 -9.59
N SER A 230 25.06 6.52 -8.82
CA SER A 230 26.12 6.87 -7.88
C SER A 230 26.32 5.83 -6.79
N LEU A 231 25.23 5.16 -6.40
CA LEU A 231 25.23 4.06 -5.44
C LEU A 231 25.52 2.69 -6.07
N GLY A 232 25.85 2.65 -7.36
CA GLY A 232 26.16 1.42 -8.10
C GLY A 232 24.95 0.57 -8.46
N GLY A 233 23.74 1.12 -8.37
CA GLY A 233 22.51 0.46 -8.71
C GLY A 233 22.03 0.71 -10.14
N ARG A 234 20.83 0.17 -10.44
CA ARG A 234 20.15 0.40 -11.72
C ARG A 234 18.65 0.51 -11.55
N ILE A 235 18.02 1.18 -12.51
CA ILE A 235 16.56 1.18 -12.67
C ILE A 235 16.20 0.00 -13.57
N ILE A 236 15.24 -0.80 -13.12
CA ILE A 236 14.74 -1.98 -13.82
C ILE A 236 13.54 -1.58 -14.68
N GLN A 237 12.54 -0.89 -14.08
CA GLN A 237 11.33 -0.47 -14.74
C GLN A 237 10.87 0.89 -14.21
N GLU A 238 10.21 1.66 -15.07
CA GLU A 238 9.46 2.86 -14.71
C GLU A 238 7.99 2.64 -15.10
N CYS A 239 7.06 3.04 -14.23
CA CYS A 239 5.62 2.90 -14.47
C CYS A 239 4.90 4.21 -14.09
N VAL A 240 4.07 4.71 -15.01
CA VAL A 240 3.23 5.89 -14.79
C VAL A 240 1.78 5.52 -15.10
N ILE A 241 0.90 5.65 -14.10
CA ILE A 241 -0.53 5.43 -14.24
C ILE A 241 -1.24 6.72 -13.82
N GLY A 242 -1.54 7.58 -14.79
CA GLY A 242 -2.07 8.92 -14.54
C GLY A 242 -3.43 8.91 -13.86
N GLU A 243 -4.26 7.91 -14.14
CA GLU A 243 -5.62 7.79 -13.63
C GLU A 243 -5.69 7.63 -12.10
N ILE A 244 -4.63 7.11 -11.51
CA ILE A 244 -4.51 6.93 -10.05
C ILE A 244 -3.40 7.79 -9.44
N PHE A 245 -2.88 8.75 -10.19
CA PHE A 245 -1.78 9.62 -9.78
C PHE A 245 -0.56 8.83 -9.27
N TYR A 246 -0.20 7.78 -9.99
CA TYR A 246 0.93 6.92 -9.64
C TYR A 246 2.10 7.14 -10.59
N HIS A 247 3.29 7.27 -10.00
CA HIS A 247 4.58 7.26 -10.69
C HIS A 247 5.57 6.48 -9.85
N GLY A 248 6.00 5.33 -10.32
CA GLY A 248 6.89 4.43 -9.59
C GLY A 248 8.05 3.94 -10.44
N MET A 249 9.12 3.56 -9.76
CA MET A 249 10.34 3.01 -10.35
C MET A 249 10.73 1.76 -9.58
N LEU A 250 10.90 0.65 -10.27
CA LEU A 250 11.55 -0.55 -9.74
C LEU A 250 13.06 -0.39 -9.91
N VAL A 251 13.79 -0.45 -8.82
CA VAL A 251 15.22 -0.27 -8.78
C VAL A 251 15.89 -1.40 -8.00
N GLU A 252 17.20 -1.56 -8.21
CA GLU A 252 18.01 -2.42 -7.35
C GLU A 252 19.32 -1.72 -6.97
N LEU A 253 19.78 -1.96 -5.75
CA LEU A 253 21.06 -1.48 -5.24
C LEU A 253 21.93 -2.63 -4.76
N PRO A 254 23.26 -2.48 -4.87
CA PRO A 254 24.18 -3.40 -4.22
C PRO A 254 23.96 -3.44 -2.70
N ARG A 255 24.20 -4.59 -2.07
CA ARG A 255 24.04 -4.79 -0.63
C ARG A 255 24.79 -3.74 0.22
N VAL A 256 25.99 -3.38 -0.16
CA VAL A 256 26.79 -2.34 0.53
C VAL A 256 26.07 -0.98 0.57
N SER A 257 25.33 -0.63 -0.48
CA SER A 257 24.56 0.60 -0.55
C SER A 257 23.29 0.51 0.29
N ILE A 258 22.67 -0.68 0.35
CA ILE A 258 21.53 -0.96 1.25
C ILE A 258 21.97 -0.91 2.73
N GLU A 259 23.15 -1.45 3.07
CA GLU A 259 23.72 -1.30 4.43
C GLU A 259 23.90 0.17 4.81
N GLY A 260 24.34 0.99 3.84
CA GLY A 260 24.40 2.44 4.02
C GLY A 260 23.05 3.06 4.35
N LEU A 261 22.00 2.70 3.58
CA LEU A 261 20.62 3.17 3.81
C LEU A 261 20.07 2.70 5.17
N VAL A 262 20.29 1.43 5.54
CA VAL A 262 19.83 0.90 6.83
C VAL A 262 20.46 1.63 8.01
N ASN A 263 21.74 1.95 7.92
CA ASN A 263 22.49 2.52 9.04
C ASN A 263 22.44 4.06 9.11
N ARG A 264 22.32 4.75 7.97
CA ARG A 264 22.47 6.21 7.87
C ARG A 264 21.63 6.83 6.75
N TYR A 265 20.36 6.40 6.61
CA TYR A 265 19.49 6.89 5.53
C TYR A 265 19.37 8.43 5.51
N GLU A 266 19.44 9.09 6.66
CA GLU A 266 19.37 10.56 6.77
C GLU A 266 20.56 11.27 6.09
N GLU A 267 21.69 10.58 5.88
CA GLU A 267 22.91 11.12 5.26
C GLU A 267 23.03 10.77 3.78
N ILE A 268 22.21 9.83 3.28
CA ILE A 268 22.29 9.35 1.89
C ILE A 268 21.49 10.27 0.97
N GLU A 269 22.10 10.81 -0.07
CA GLU A 269 21.48 11.76 -1.01
C GLU A 269 20.17 11.20 -1.61
N LEU A 270 20.13 9.92 -1.97
CA LEU A 270 18.93 9.28 -2.51
C LEU A 270 17.71 9.46 -1.59
N SER A 271 17.87 9.29 -0.28
CA SER A 271 16.76 9.45 0.67
C SER A 271 16.33 10.91 0.85
N GLN A 272 17.18 11.86 0.43
CA GLN A 272 16.94 13.31 0.50
C GLN A 272 16.31 13.90 -0.76
N VAL A 273 16.14 13.10 -1.83
CA VAL A 273 15.49 13.56 -3.06
C VAL A 273 14.05 13.96 -2.80
N ASP A 274 13.73 15.23 -2.99
CA ASP A 274 12.43 15.81 -2.63
C ASP A 274 11.26 15.28 -3.47
N ASP A 275 11.53 14.70 -4.63
CA ASP A 275 10.52 14.12 -5.52
C ASP A 275 10.09 12.70 -5.10
N ILE A 276 10.81 12.07 -4.17
CA ILE A 276 10.47 10.75 -3.64
C ILE A 276 9.39 10.88 -2.57
N MET A 277 8.29 10.16 -2.78
CA MET A 277 7.22 10.03 -1.81
C MET A 277 7.49 8.89 -0.85
N PHE A 278 7.76 7.68 -1.36
CA PHE A 278 8.00 6.48 -0.55
C PHE A 278 9.07 5.57 -1.17
N PHE A 279 9.79 4.88 -0.30
CA PHE A 279 10.49 3.63 -0.63
C PHE A 279 9.58 2.47 -0.23
N ARG A 280 9.42 1.49 -1.09
CA ARG A 280 8.53 0.35 -0.83
C ARG A 280 9.26 -0.97 -1.01
N PRO A 281 9.01 -1.96 -0.12
CA PRO A 281 9.47 -3.33 -0.35
C PRO A 281 8.91 -3.90 -1.65
N VAL A 282 9.62 -4.89 -2.22
CA VAL A 282 9.16 -5.66 -3.40
C VAL A 282 9.44 -7.13 -3.17
N CYS A 283 8.40 -7.92 -2.96
CA CYS A 283 8.50 -9.38 -2.95
C CYS A 283 7.09 -10.00 -3.00
N GLN A 284 6.57 -10.25 -4.17
CA GLN A 284 5.25 -10.87 -4.32
C GLN A 284 5.41 -12.35 -4.59
N SER A 285 5.30 -13.16 -3.55
CA SER A 285 5.43 -14.60 -3.65
C SER A 285 4.17 -15.30 -3.14
N VAL A 286 3.79 -16.35 -3.82
CA VAL A 286 2.76 -17.29 -3.38
C VAL A 286 3.45 -18.51 -2.81
N PHE A 287 3.23 -18.81 -1.53
CA PHE A 287 3.74 -20.02 -0.90
C PHE A 287 2.75 -21.17 -1.15
N VAL A 288 3.14 -22.12 -1.98
CA VAL A 288 2.38 -23.35 -2.15
C VAL A 288 2.85 -24.37 -1.09
N SER A 289 2.01 -24.56 -0.06
CA SER A 289 2.18 -25.76 0.78
C SER A 289 1.70 -26.97 -0.03
N ALA A 290 2.62 -27.82 -0.45
CA ALA A 290 2.27 -29.13 -0.96
C ALA A 290 1.67 -29.94 0.21
N THR A 291 0.37 -29.96 0.32
CA THR A 291 -0.35 -30.96 1.11
C THR A 291 -0.49 -32.19 0.24
N ASP A 292 -0.17 -33.37 0.78
CA ASP A 292 -0.51 -34.65 0.16
C ASP A 292 -2.00 -34.65 -0.16
N SER A 293 -2.33 -34.33 -1.39
CA SER A 293 -3.72 -34.30 -1.87
C SER A 293 -4.15 -35.73 -2.14
N GLU A 294 -5.14 -36.21 -1.41
CA GLU A 294 -5.90 -37.39 -1.81
C GLU A 294 -6.41 -37.17 -3.23
N ILE A 295 -6.09 -38.10 -4.13
CA ILE A 295 -6.55 -38.04 -5.52
C ILE A 295 -8.06 -38.19 -5.52
N CYS A 296 -8.78 -37.10 -5.77
CA CYS A 296 -10.22 -37.12 -5.89
C CYS A 296 -10.58 -37.71 -7.27
N THR A 297 -11.12 -38.93 -7.31
CA THR A 297 -11.36 -39.69 -8.55
C THR A 297 -12.77 -39.54 -9.12
N SER A 298 -13.67 -38.79 -8.47
CA SER A 298 -15.13 -38.89 -8.70
C SER A 298 -15.83 -37.64 -9.27
N ALA A 299 -15.15 -36.76 -9.98
CA ALA A 299 -15.90 -35.74 -10.72
C ALA A 299 -16.52 -36.39 -12.00
N GLU A 300 -17.84 -36.45 -12.04
CA GLU A 300 -18.59 -36.86 -13.24
C GLU A 300 -18.29 -35.90 -14.40
N GLU A 301 -18.35 -36.40 -15.64
CA GLU A 301 -18.20 -35.57 -16.85
C GLU A 301 -19.40 -34.60 -16.96
N ALA A 302 -19.22 -33.39 -16.45
CA ALA A 302 -20.19 -32.34 -16.61
C ALA A 302 -20.11 -31.70 -18.02
N PRO A 303 -21.22 -31.20 -18.59
CA PRO A 303 -21.23 -30.51 -19.88
C PRO A 303 -20.16 -29.41 -19.95
N LEU A 304 -19.60 -29.22 -21.14
CA LEU A 304 -18.65 -28.13 -21.37
C LEU A 304 -19.36 -26.77 -21.24
N PRO A 305 -18.67 -25.75 -20.70
CA PRO A 305 -19.23 -24.40 -20.57
C PRO A 305 -19.50 -23.77 -21.95
N THR A 306 -20.44 -22.85 -22.00
CA THR A 306 -20.81 -22.10 -23.19
C THR A 306 -20.85 -20.61 -22.94
N GLY A 307 -20.75 -19.80 -23.99
CA GLY A 307 -20.80 -18.37 -23.91
C GLY A 307 -19.44 -17.76 -23.48
N ASP A 308 -19.51 -16.51 -23.00
CA ASP A 308 -18.33 -15.72 -22.67
C ASP A 308 -17.88 -15.95 -21.22
N ALA A 309 -16.62 -15.70 -20.94
CA ALA A 309 -16.09 -15.73 -19.59
C ALA A 309 -16.67 -14.59 -18.74
N VAL A 310 -17.21 -14.95 -17.58
CA VAL A 310 -17.75 -14.01 -16.58
C VAL A 310 -16.81 -13.90 -15.39
N VAL A 311 -16.01 -14.94 -15.14
CA VAL A 311 -15.02 -15.02 -14.08
C VAL A 311 -13.63 -15.07 -14.68
N ALA A 312 -12.71 -14.28 -14.14
CA ALA A 312 -11.30 -14.32 -14.45
C ALA A 312 -10.49 -14.74 -13.22
N VAL A 313 -9.37 -15.42 -13.45
CA VAL A 313 -8.38 -15.77 -12.43
C VAL A 313 -7.03 -15.22 -12.89
N PHE A 314 -6.45 -14.33 -12.08
CA PHE A 314 -5.10 -13.80 -12.28
C PHE A 314 -4.17 -14.46 -11.28
N ASP A 315 -3.34 -15.38 -11.77
CA ASP A 315 -2.55 -16.28 -10.93
C ASP A 315 -1.34 -16.84 -11.69
N GLY A 316 -0.77 -17.96 -11.25
CA GLY A 316 0.18 -18.74 -12.02
C GLY A 316 -0.47 -19.51 -13.17
N MET A 317 0.37 -20.10 -14.03
CA MET A 317 -0.07 -20.89 -15.18
C MET A 317 -0.83 -22.15 -14.75
N PRO A 318 -2.07 -22.39 -15.20
CA PRO A 318 -2.82 -23.60 -14.87
C PRO A 318 -2.44 -24.80 -15.76
N MET A 319 -2.71 -25.99 -15.28
CA MET A 319 -2.69 -27.23 -16.09
C MET A 319 -3.94 -27.30 -16.97
N GLN A 320 -4.05 -26.43 -17.99
CA GLN A 320 -5.23 -26.27 -18.85
C GLN A 320 -5.68 -27.57 -19.55
N ASN A 321 -4.77 -28.52 -19.78
CA ASN A 321 -5.05 -29.81 -20.40
C ASN A 321 -5.44 -30.90 -19.39
N HIS A 322 -5.49 -30.61 -18.11
CA HIS A 322 -5.99 -31.53 -17.10
C HIS A 322 -7.45 -31.91 -17.41
N ARG A 323 -7.83 -33.20 -17.20
CA ARG A 323 -9.15 -33.71 -17.56
C ARG A 323 -10.33 -32.88 -17.08
N LEU A 324 -10.22 -32.26 -15.89
CA LEU A 324 -11.27 -31.42 -15.29
C LEU A 324 -11.26 -29.97 -15.81
N LEU A 325 -10.16 -29.50 -16.38
CA LEU A 325 -10.03 -28.10 -16.81
C LEU A 325 -10.12 -27.93 -18.33
N ARG A 326 -9.83 -29.02 -19.09
CA ARG A 326 -9.80 -28.97 -20.54
C ARG A 326 -11.16 -28.55 -21.12
N GLY A 327 -11.13 -27.49 -21.94
CA GLY A 327 -12.33 -26.91 -22.57
C GLY A 327 -13.14 -26.01 -21.63
N ARG A 328 -12.68 -25.80 -20.38
CA ARG A 328 -13.34 -24.92 -19.38
C ARG A 328 -12.57 -23.65 -19.10
N VAL A 329 -11.35 -23.53 -19.61
CA VAL A 329 -10.47 -22.38 -19.39
C VAL A 329 -10.06 -21.74 -20.72
N ILE A 330 -9.95 -20.42 -20.70
CA ILE A 330 -9.38 -19.59 -21.77
C ILE A 330 -8.12 -18.97 -21.19
N VAL A 331 -6.94 -19.48 -21.58
CA VAL A 331 -5.66 -18.95 -21.09
C VAL A 331 -5.16 -17.89 -22.07
N ASP A 332 -4.97 -16.67 -21.58
CA ASP A 332 -4.37 -15.55 -22.32
C ASP A 332 -2.98 -15.25 -21.74
N ASP A 333 -1.94 -15.63 -22.47
CA ASP A 333 -0.53 -15.56 -22.04
C ASP A 333 0.34 -14.78 -23.05
N PRO A 334 0.13 -13.46 -23.21
CA PRO A 334 0.92 -12.67 -24.15
C PRO A 334 2.38 -12.51 -23.74
N ASP A 335 2.72 -12.76 -22.48
CA ASP A 335 4.09 -12.67 -21.96
C ASP A 335 4.85 -14.00 -22.09
N ASP A 336 4.22 -15.05 -22.69
CA ASP A 336 4.78 -16.39 -22.91
C ASP A 336 5.37 -17.04 -21.63
N TYR A 337 4.66 -16.92 -20.51
CA TYR A 337 5.08 -17.59 -19.27
C TYR A 337 5.00 -19.11 -19.39
N ALA A 338 4.10 -19.62 -20.26
CA ALA A 338 3.93 -21.05 -20.48
C ALA A 338 5.21 -21.77 -20.89
N SER A 339 6.08 -21.13 -21.68
CA SER A 339 7.33 -21.73 -22.21
C SER A 339 8.33 -22.05 -21.09
N GLY A 340 8.38 -21.24 -20.02
CA GLY A 340 9.25 -21.42 -18.87
C GLY A 340 8.60 -22.13 -17.68
N TYR A 341 7.35 -22.60 -17.80
CA TYR A 341 6.57 -23.08 -16.66
C TYR A 341 6.35 -24.60 -16.72
N GLU A 342 7.23 -25.36 -16.08
CA GLU A 342 7.09 -26.81 -15.98
C GLU A 342 5.77 -27.22 -15.29
N SER A 343 5.17 -28.33 -15.75
CA SER A 343 3.87 -28.79 -15.25
C SER A 343 3.83 -29.03 -13.73
N LYS A 344 4.95 -29.48 -13.13
CA LYS A 344 5.04 -29.72 -11.69
C LYS A 344 4.89 -28.46 -10.81
N TYR A 345 5.07 -27.29 -11.41
CA TYR A 345 4.95 -25.99 -10.71
C TYR A 345 3.60 -25.29 -10.95
N ARG A 346 2.77 -25.81 -11.87
CA ARG A 346 1.45 -25.26 -12.18
C ARG A 346 0.39 -25.65 -11.15
N VAL A 347 0.72 -25.57 -9.87
CA VAL A 347 -0.12 -26.09 -8.79
C VAL A 347 -1.12 -25.05 -8.32
N HIS A 348 -0.64 -23.84 -7.97
CA HIS A 348 -1.49 -22.79 -7.37
C HIS A 348 -2.53 -22.29 -8.38
N GLY A 349 -2.13 -21.90 -9.59
CA GLY A 349 -3.05 -21.48 -10.64
C GLY A 349 -4.06 -22.58 -11.01
N THR A 350 -3.64 -23.86 -11.04
CA THR A 350 -4.56 -24.98 -11.26
C THR A 350 -5.60 -25.08 -10.14
N SER A 351 -5.18 -24.93 -8.89
CA SER A 351 -6.06 -25.02 -7.72
C SER A 351 -7.07 -23.88 -7.70
N MET A 352 -6.64 -22.64 -7.95
CA MET A 352 -7.53 -21.48 -7.97
C MET A 352 -8.56 -21.57 -9.10
N VAL A 353 -8.13 -21.97 -10.30
CA VAL A 353 -9.02 -22.17 -11.43
C VAL A 353 -10.01 -23.31 -11.14
N SER A 354 -9.55 -24.40 -10.52
CA SER A 354 -10.42 -25.53 -10.14
C SER A 354 -11.50 -25.07 -9.12
N LEU A 355 -11.11 -24.29 -8.12
CA LEU A 355 -12.04 -23.71 -7.15
C LEU A 355 -13.05 -22.76 -7.82
N ALA A 356 -12.60 -21.93 -8.76
CA ALA A 356 -13.48 -21.04 -9.51
C ALA A 356 -14.51 -21.80 -10.36
N ILE A 357 -14.16 -22.97 -10.91
CA ILE A 357 -15.04 -23.77 -11.76
C ILE A 357 -15.98 -24.65 -10.93
N TYR A 358 -15.46 -25.33 -9.92
CA TYR A 358 -16.15 -26.44 -9.24
C TYR A 358 -16.54 -26.14 -7.79
N GLY A 359 -15.98 -25.05 -7.18
CA GLY A 359 -16.05 -24.90 -5.75
C GLY A 359 -15.30 -26.03 -5.03
N ASP A 360 -15.90 -26.59 -4.00
CA ASP A 360 -15.38 -27.79 -3.32
C ASP A 360 -15.77 -29.04 -4.10
N ILE A 361 -14.80 -29.62 -4.80
CA ILE A 361 -15.00 -30.83 -5.63
C ILE A 361 -15.63 -32.00 -4.80
N LYS A 362 -15.37 -32.06 -3.49
CA LYS A 362 -15.95 -33.11 -2.63
C LYS A 362 -17.47 -32.99 -2.46
N ARG A 363 -18.04 -31.80 -2.70
CA ARG A 363 -19.50 -31.58 -2.64
C ARG A 363 -20.24 -32.02 -3.87
N ASN A 364 -19.51 -32.34 -4.95
CA ASN A 364 -20.08 -32.78 -6.24
C ASN A 364 -21.15 -31.83 -6.80
N GLU A 365 -20.93 -30.52 -6.60
CA GLU A 365 -21.80 -29.47 -7.17
C GLU A 365 -21.53 -29.30 -8.66
N ALA A 366 -22.53 -28.82 -9.40
CA ALA A 366 -22.36 -28.56 -10.83
C ALA A 366 -21.33 -27.44 -11.06
N PRO A 367 -20.40 -27.62 -12.02
CA PRO A 367 -19.45 -26.57 -12.36
C PRO A 367 -20.17 -25.37 -12.98
N ILE A 368 -19.52 -24.20 -12.94
CA ILE A 368 -20.07 -23.01 -13.59
C ILE A 368 -20.28 -23.23 -15.08
N SER A 369 -21.33 -22.61 -15.62
CA SER A 369 -21.78 -22.80 -17.00
C SER A 369 -20.99 -21.98 -18.04
N SER A 370 -20.18 -21.00 -17.62
CA SER A 370 -19.30 -20.20 -18.47
C SER A 370 -17.84 -20.65 -18.34
N PRO A 371 -17.01 -20.45 -19.37
CA PRO A 371 -15.57 -20.68 -19.23
C PRO A 371 -14.95 -19.68 -18.25
N VAL A 372 -13.81 -20.04 -17.66
CA VAL A 372 -13.00 -19.12 -16.82
C VAL A 372 -11.86 -18.58 -17.68
N TYR A 373 -11.75 -17.25 -17.70
CA TYR A 373 -10.58 -16.59 -18.27
C TYR A 373 -9.42 -16.67 -17.29
N VAL A 374 -8.24 -17.02 -17.77
CA VAL A 374 -7.03 -17.14 -16.94
C VAL A 374 -5.93 -16.29 -17.54
N ARG A 375 -5.43 -15.35 -16.74
CA ARG A 375 -4.28 -14.54 -17.07
C ARG A 375 -3.12 -14.91 -16.15
N PRO A 376 -2.11 -15.61 -16.64
CA PRO A 376 -0.88 -15.86 -15.88
C PRO A 376 -0.16 -14.52 -15.61
N ILE A 377 0.08 -14.23 -14.33
CA ILE A 377 0.82 -13.04 -13.86
C ILE A 377 1.98 -13.40 -12.95
N LEU A 378 2.09 -14.68 -12.60
CA LEU A 378 3.16 -15.24 -11.79
C LEU A 378 3.97 -16.24 -12.62
N ARG A 379 5.23 -16.40 -12.28
CA ARG A 379 6.11 -17.44 -12.81
C ARG A 379 6.92 -18.11 -11.69
N PRO A 380 7.38 -19.37 -11.88
CA PRO A 380 8.17 -20.06 -10.88
C PRO A 380 9.55 -19.41 -10.76
N LYS A 381 9.98 -19.18 -9.52
CA LYS A 381 11.31 -18.69 -9.17
C LYS A 381 11.94 -19.64 -8.15
N GLN A 382 13.19 -20.02 -8.41
CA GLN A 382 13.96 -20.81 -7.47
C GLN A 382 14.52 -19.92 -6.36
N ASN A 383 14.18 -20.23 -5.11
CA ASN A 383 14.79 -19.62 -3.95
C ASN A 383 16.00 -20.44 -3.50
N GLY A 384 16.98 -19.81 -2.84
CA GLY A 384 18.28 -20.42 -2.50
C GLY A 384 18.28 -21.73 -1.68
N PHE A 385 17.12 -22.24 -1.32
CA PHE A 385 16.92 -23.50 -0.57
C PHE A 385 16.29 -24.61 -1.42
N ASP A 386 16.50 -24.64 -2.73
CA ASP A 386 15.87 -25.58 -3.68
C ASP A 386 14.32 -25.55 -3.66
N LYS A 387 13.74 -24.56 -2.99
CA LYS A 387 12.29 -24.35 -2.96
C LYS A 387 11.89 -23.43 -4.09
N ILE A 388 10.93 -23.88 -4.89
CA ILE A 388 10.36 -23.04 -5.94
C ILE A 388 9.09 -22.37 -5.42
N THR A 389 9.03 -21.07 -5.60
CA THR A 389 7.86 -20.23 -5.32
C THR A 389 7.36 -19.62 -6.61
N GLU A 390 6.07 -19.35 -6.69
CA GLU A 390 5.50 -18.56 -7.78
C GLU A 390 5.51 -17.09 -7.37
N CYS A 391 6.01 -16.22 -8.23
CA CYS A 391 6.11 -14.79 -7.96
C CYS A 391 5.95 -13.94 -9.22
N VAL A 392 5.64 -12.67 -9.04
CA VAL A 392 5.73 -11.68 -10.12
C VAL A 392 7.16 -11.65 -10.63
N PRO A 393 7.39 -11.54 -11.95
CA PRO A 393 8.75 -11.41 -12.50
C PRO A 393 9.56 -10.29 -11.86
N ASP A 394 10.84 -10.54 -11.59
CA ASP A 394 11.74 -9.57 -10.93
C ASP A 394 11.98 -8.28 -11.72
N ASP A 395 11.70 -8.32 -13.02
CA ASP A 395 11.82 -7.18 -13.95
C ASP A 395 10.53 -6.39 -14.13
N SER A 396 9.49 -6.71 -13.34
CA SER A 396 8.16 -6.13 -13.52
C SER A 396 7.55 -5.69 -12.19
N MET A 397 6.93 -4.52 -12.21
CA MET A 397 6.14 -4.03 -11.09
C MET A 397 4.75 -4.67 -11.12
N PHE A 398 4.30 -5.22 -10.00
CA PHE A 398 2.98 -5.86 -9.90
C PHE A 398 1.84 -4.94 -10.35
N ILE A 399 1.89 -3.67 -9.96
CA ILE A 399 0.88 -2.68 -10.34
C ILE A 399 0.79 -2.50 -11.85
N ASP A 400 1.92 -2.53 -12.56
CA ASP A 400 1.95 -2.47 -14.02
C ASP A 400 1.42 -3.76 -14.66
N VAL A 401 1.85 -4.92 -14.15
CA VAL A 401 1.37 -6.23 -14.61
C VAL A 401 -0.15 -6.32 -14.46
N LEU A 402 -0.69 -5.94 -13.31
CA LEU A 402 -2.13 -5.95 -13.05
C LEU A 402 -2.88 -4.97 -13.94
N HIS A 403 -2.39 -3.74 -14.08
CA HIS A 403 -3.02 -2.72 -14.93
C HIS A 403 -3.09 -3.17 -16.40
N ARG A 404 -1.97 -3.64 -16.95
CA ARG A 404 -1.91 -4.16 -18.33
C ARG A 404 -2.81 -5.40 -18.53
N ALA A 405 -2.82 -6.31 -17.56
CA ALA A 405 -3.65 -7.51 -17.62
C ALA A 405 -5.15 -7.19 -17.69
N VAL A 406 -5.64 -6.31 -16.80
CA VAL A 406 -7.05 -5.91 -16.80
C VAL A 406 -7.38 -5.10 -18.06
N LYS A 407 -6.51 -4.18 -18.47
CA LYS A 407 -6.74 -3.36 -19.68
C LYS A 407 -6.83 -4.24 -20.94
N ARG A 408 -5.91 -5.18 -21.11
CA ARG A 408 -5.94 -6.15 -22.23
C ARG A 408 -7.22 -6.99 -22.21
N MET A 409 -7.62 -7.47 -21.04
CA MET A 409 -8.85 -8.26 -20.89
C MET A 409 -10.10 -7.46 -21.30
N MET A 410 -10.19 -6.18 -20.90
CA MET A 410 -11.39 -5.36 -21.04
C MET A 410 -11.40 -4.47 -22.30
N GLU A 411 -10.26 -3.99 -22.75
CA GLU A 411 -10.13 -3.05 -23.87
C GLU A 411 -9.36 -3.63 -25.07
N GLY A 412 -8.52 -4.62 -24.82
CA GLY A 412 -7.56 -5.15 -25.79
C GLY A 412 -6.20 -4.47 -25.67
N ASP A 413 -5.31 -4.79 -26.61
CA ASP A 413 -3.94 -4.27 -26.65
C ASP A 413 -3.55 -3.90 -28.09
N GLY A 414 -3.34 -2.62 -28.33
CA GLY A 414 -3.03 -2.09 -29.66
C GLY A 414 -4.13 -2.39 -30.67
N GLN A 415 -3.88 -3.33 -31.60
CA GLN A 415 -4.86 -3.77 -32.62
C GLN A 415 -5.61 -5.05 -32.19
N GLU A 416 -5.25 -5.67 -31.09
CA GLU A 416 -5.91 -6.85 -30.58
C GLU A 416 -7.18 -6.47 -29.82
N SER A 417 -8.29 -7.16 -30.12
CA SER A 417 -9.56 -6.95 -29.43
C SER A 417 -9.49 -7.41 -27.98
N ALA A 418 -10.38 -6.87 -27.14
CA ALA A 418 -10.57 -7.30 -25.77
C ALA A 418 -10.73 -8.82 -25.67
N THR A 419 -9.98 -9.47 -24.77
CA THR A 419 -9.93 -10.93 -24.71
C THR A 419 -11.06 -11.54 -23.87
N ALA A 420 -11.60 -10.79 -22.88
CA ALA A 420 -12.75 -11.22 -22.09
C ALA A 420 -13.56 -10.02 -21.54
N PRO A 421 -14.18 -9.20 -22.40
CA PRO A 421 -14.83 -7.92 -22.00
C PRO A 421 -16.09 -8.12 -21.14
N ASN A 422 -16.65 -9.33 -21.09
CA ASN A 422 -17.84 -9.66 -20.32
C ASN A 422 -17.54 -10.13 -18.88
N THR A 423 -16.28 -10.14 -18.49
CA THR A 423 -15.84 -10.47 -17.13
C THR A 423 -16.48 -9.52 -16.10
N LYS A 424 -16.98 -10.10 -14.98
CA LYS A 424 -17.60 -9.39 -13.86
C LYS A 424 -16.87 -9.61 -12.55
N VAL A 425 -16.14 -10.71 -12.44
CA VAL A 425 -15.41 -11.07 -11.22
C VAL A 425 -13.99 -11.45 -11.57
N ILE A 426 -13.03 -10.88 -10.87
CA ILE A 426 -11.61 -11.25 -10.98
C ILE A 426 -11.16 -11.80 -9.63
N ASN A 427 -10.68 -13.04 -9.61
CA ASN A 427 -10.00 -13.62 -8.47
C ASN A 427 -8.51 -13.28 -8.52
N LEU A 428 -8.00 -12.76 -7.40
CA LEU A 428 -6.62 -12.36 -7.18
C LEU A 428 -6.12 -12.97 -5.87
N SER A 429 -5.75 -14.25 -5.91
CA SER A 429 -5.30 -15.02 -4.75
C SER A 429 -3.80 -14.88 -4.51
N ILE A 430 -3.33 -13.64 -4.44
CA ILE A 430 -1.92 -13.28 -4.30
C ILE A 430 -1.75 -12.45 -3.04
N GLY A 431 -0.65 -12.64 -2.32
CA GLY A 431 -0.28 -11.84 -1.16
C GLY A 431 1.22 -11.54 -1.16
N ASP A 432 1.59 -10.37 -0.68
CA ASP A 432 2.97 -9.98 -0.47
C ASP A 432 3.24 -9.84 1.03
N PRO A 433 3.97 -10.81 1.65
CA PRO A 433 4.19 -10.80 3.08
C PRO A 433 5.06 -9.64 3.57
N VAL A 434 5.86 -9.03 2.70
CA VAL A 434 6.70 -7.88 3.05
C VAL A 434 6.00 -6.53 2.84
N ARG A 435 4.85 -6.53 2.18
CA ARG A 435 3.99 -5.35 2.02
C ARG A 435 2.72 -5.52 2.84
N GLN A 436 2.74 -4.99 4.04
CA GLN A 436 1.55 -4.94 4.88
C GLN A 436 0.74 -3.67 4.58
N LEU A 437 -0.56 -3.69 4.85
CA LEU A 437 -1.37 -2.49 4.80
C LEU A 437 -0.89 -1.53 5.88
N ALA A 438 -0.45 -0.35 5.42
CA ALA A 438 -0.05 0.76 6.25
C ALA A 438 -1.22 1.74 6.43
N THR A 439 -0.97 2.86 7.09
CA THR A 439 -1.96 3.91 7.33
C THR A 439 -2.38 4.64 6.05
N THR A 440 -1.53 4.59 5.01
CA THR A 440 -1.81 5.19 3.70
C THR A 440 -2.31 4.16 2.69
N MET A 441 -3.24 4.57 1.82
CA MET A 441 -3.75 3.72 0.74
C MET A 441 -2.64 3.38 -0.25
N SER A 442 -2.44 2.08 -0.48
CA SER A 442 -1.40 1.60 -1.41
C SER A 442 -1.73 1.97 -2.87
N PRO A 443 -0.73 2.09 -3.75
CA PRO A 443 -0.96 2.30 -5.18
C PRO A 443 -1.82 1.21 -5.81
N THR A 444 -1.65 -0.04 -5.39
CA THR A 444 -2.46 -1.15 -5.91
C THR A 444 -3.92 -1.05 -5.45
N ALA A 445 -4.19 -0.66 -4.20
CA ALA A 445 -5.56 -0.43 -3.75
C ALA A 445 -6.24 0.66 -4.58
N ARG A 446 -5.54 1.78 -4.83
CA ARG A 446 -6.05 2.84 -5.74
C ARG A 446 -6.32 2.32 -7.15
N LEU A 447 -5.44 1.45 -7.67
CA LEU A 447 -5.64 0.83 -8.99
C LEU A 447 -6.85 -0.09 -9.01
N LEU A 448 -7.00 -0.94 -8.00
CA LEU A 448 -8.13 -1.86 -7.90
C LEU A 448 -9.46 -1.11 -7.83
N ASP A 449 -9.55 -0.06 -7.01
CA ASP A 449 -10.74 0.80 -6.93
C ASP A 449 -11.06 1.47 -8.28
N PHE A 450 -10.04 2.04 -8.93
CA PHE A 450 -10.20 2.64 -10.25
C PHE A 450 -10.71 1.64 -11.30
N LEU A 451 -10.08 0.46 -11.38
CA LEU A 451 -10.46 -0.58 -12.34
C LEU A 451 -11.84 -1.17 -12.05
N ALA A 452 -12.15 -1.40 -10.76
CA ALA A 452 -13.47 -1.86 -10.33
C ALA A 452 -14.56 -0.89 -10.76
N TYR A 453 -14.36 0.40 -10.53
CA TYR A 453 -15.29 1.44 -10.93
C TYR A 453 -15.38 1.59 -12.46
N LYS A 454 -14.24 1.68 -13.15
CA LYS A 454 -14.17 1.93 -14.60
C LYS A 454 -14.87 0.82 -15.41
N TYR A 455 -14.65 -0.45 -15.04
CA TYR A 455 -15.15 -1.60 -15.80
C TYR A 455 -16.34 -2.30 -15.16
N ASN A 456 -16.81 -1.81 -13.99
CA ASN A 456 -17.89 -2.42 -13.23
C ASN A 456 -17.62 -3.92 -12.96
N ILE A 457 -16.46 -4.20 -12.37
CA ILE A 457 -15.96 -5.52 -11.98
C ILE A 457 -15.77 -5.61 -10.48
N LEU A 458 -15.88 -6.83 -9.95
CA LEU A 458 -15.60 -7.15 -8.56
C LEU A 458 -14.28 -7.89 -8.46
N PHE A 459 -13.37 -7.38 -7.62
CA PHE A 459 -12.17 -8.11 -7.24
C PHE A 459 -12.42 -8.96 -5.99
N ILE A 460 -12.05 -10.23 -6.05
CA ILE A 460 -11.98 -11.15 -4.92
C ILE A 460 -10.51 -11.32 -4.57
N ILE A 461 -10.10 -10.77 -3.45
CA ILE A 461 -8.69 -10.65 -3.07
C ILE A 461 -8.42 -11.49 -1.84
N SER A 462 -7.29 -12.20 -1.83
CA SER A 462 -6.81 -12.92 -0.66
C SER A 462 -6.40 -11.93 0.45
N ALA A 463 -6.77 -12.23 1.69
CA ALA A 463 -6.26 -11.50 2.86
C ALA A 463 -4.78 -11.82 3.16
N GLY A 464 -4.19 -12.74 2.39
CA GLY A 464 -2.81 -13.18 2.47
C GLY A 464 -2.60 -14.38 3.39
N ASN A 465 -1.44 -14.99 3.23
CA ASN A 465 -0.96 -16.09 4.06
C ASN A 465 0.16 -15.57 4.96
N HIS A 466 -0.03 -15.69 6.26
CA HIS A 466 1.00 -15.37 7.23
C HIS A 466 1.81 -16.64 7.53
N PRO A 467 3.07 -16.74 7.09
CA PRO A 467 3.87 -17.95 7.28
C PRO A 467 4.43 -18.08 8.70
N GLU A 468 4.23 -17.08 9.54
CA GLU A 468 4.81 -17.04 10.88
C GLU A 468 4.24 -18.12 11.78
N ILE A 469 5.13 -18.74 12.55
CA ILE A 469 4.79 -19.81 13.48
C ILE A 469 4.33 -19.15 14.78
N VAL A 470 3.09 -19.40 15.18
CA VAL A 470 2.61 -19.01 16.50
C VAL A 470 3.17 -19.99 17.53
N ASN A 471 4.09 -19.53 18.36
CA ASN A 471 4.72 -20.33 19.40
C ASN A 471 3.91 -20.26 20.71
N PHE A 472 3.53 -21.41 21.23
CA PHE A 472 2.92 -21.55 22.56
C PHE A 472 4.04 -21.81 23.58
N VAL A 473 4.65 -20.74 24.10
CA VAL A 473 5.86 -20.81 24.92
C VAL A 473 5.61 -21.54 26.25
N ASP A 474 4.41 -21.45 26.82
CA ASP A 474 4.08 -21.94 28.16
C ASP A 474 3.19 -23.20 28.18
N LYS A 475 2.97 -23.83 27.03
CA LYS A 475 2.04 -24.95 26.90
C LYS A 475 2.65 -26.12 26.11
N PRO A 476 3.09 -27.20 26.77
CA PRO A 476 3.52 -28.39 26.07
C PRO A 476 2.43 -28.98 25.18
N PHE A 477 2.83 -29.60 24.07
CA PHE A 477 1.91 -30.19 23.09
C PHE A 477 0.93 -31.20 23.73
N ASP A 478 1.39 -32.04 24.67
CA ASP A 478 0.56 -33.03 25.33
C ASP A 478 -0.54 -32.40 26.21
N GLU A 479 -0.25 -31.26 26.84
CA GLU A 479 -1.24 -30.52 27.59
C GLU A 479 -2.29 -29.91 26.65
N LEU A 480 -1.87 -29.28 25.55
CA LEU A 480 -2.79 -28.72 24.53
C LEU A 480 -3.67 -29.82 23.92
N LYS A 481 -3.10 -31.01 23.68
CA LYS A 481 -3.80 -32.17 23.16
C LYS A 481 -4.88 -32.69 24.11
N ALA A 482 -4.65 -32.65 25.41
CA ALA A 482 -5.59 -33.11 26.44
C ALA A 482 -6.80 -32.18 26.64
N LEU A 483 -6.71 -30.92 26.21
CA LEU A 483 -7.79 -29.94 26.33
C LEU A 483 -8.94 -30.20 25.33
N ASN A 484 -10.14 -29.77 25.68
CA ASN A 484 -11.25 -29.74 24.74
C ASN A 484 -11.08 -28.62 23.68
N ILE A 485 -11.88 -28.66 22.62
CA ILE A 485 -11.79 -27.74 21.49
C ILE A 485 -11.95 -26.28 21.95
N SER A 486 -12.90 -25.98 22.81
CA SER A 486 -13.16 -24.60 23.29
C SER A 486 -11.98 -24.03 24.06
N GLN A 487 -11.38 -24.82 24.95
CA GLN A 487 -10.20 -24.43 25.73
C GLN A 487 -9.00 -24.17 24.81
N ARG A 488 -8.75 -25.05 23.84
CA ARG A 488 -7.67 -24.85 22.86
C ARG A 488 -7.88 -23.58 22.05
N SER A 489 -9.09 -23.35 21.58
CA SER A 489 -9.43 -22.15 20.79
C SER A 489 -9.26 -20.85 21.58
N SER A 490 -9.62 -20.86 22.89
CA SER A 490 -9.38 -19.72 23.77
C SER A 490 -7.89 -19.41 23.93
N ILE A 491 -7.10 -20.44 24.26
CA ILE A 491 -5.63 -20.29 24.41
C ILE A 491 -4.99 -19.79 23.10
N PHE A 492 -5.43 -20.35 21.97
CA PHE A 492 -4.93 -19.91 20.67
C PHE A 492 -5.27 -18.43 20.41
N GLY A 493 -6.51 -18.02 20.66
CA GLY A 493 -6.95 -16.64 20.52
C GLY A 493 -6.19 -15.67 21.44
N GLU A 494 -5.95 -16.08 22.70
CA GLU A 494 -5.17 -15.29 23.66
C GLU A 494 -3.68 -15.18 23.23
N THR A 495 -3.10 -16.27 22.75
CA THR A 495 -1.72 -16.28 22.26
C THR A 495 -1.54 -15.37 21.03
N ILE A 496 -2.49 -15.39 20.09
CA ILE A 496 -2.47 -14.47 18.93
C ILE A 496 -2.60 -13.01 19.39
N LYS A 497 -3.46 -12.72 20.36
CA LYS A 497 -3.62 -11.36 20.89
C LYS A 497 -2.42 -10.87 21.69
N ALA A 498 -1.76 -11.77 22.45
CA ALA A 498 -0.60 -11.43 23.25
C ALA A 498 0.68 -11.28 22.45
N ASN A 499 0.80 -12.01 21.35
CA ASN A 499 1.83 -11.79 20.37
C ASN A 499 1.39 -10.59 19.55
N ASP A 500 1.94 -9.42 19.85
CA ASP A 500 1.84 -8.22 19.02
C ASP A 500 2.61 -8.45 17.70
N ILE A 501 2.24 -9.53 17.04
CA ILE A 501 2.85 -9.98 15.80
C ILE A 501 2.22 -9.16 14.71
N GLN A 502 3.02 -8.49 13.93
CA GLN A 502 2.65 -7.88 12.65
C GLN A 502 1.78 -8.77 11.72
N PRO A 503 1.68 -10.12 11.90
CA PRO A 503 0.80 -11.01 11.13
C PRO A 503 -0.70 -10.72 11.17
N ASN A 504 -1.16 -9.83 12.03
CA ASN A 504 -2.59 -9.48 12.09
C ASN A 504 -3.02 -8.47 11.03
N ARG A 505 -2.12 -7.99 10.19
CA ARG A 505 -2.42 -7.06 9.11
C ARG A 505 -2.72 -7.82 7.82
N ILE A 506 -3.69 -7.31 7.08
CA ILE A 506 -3.97 -7.78 5.73
C ILE A 506 -2.75 -7.45 4.87
N VAL A 507 -2.21 -8.46 4.17
CA VAL A 507 -1.06 -8.25 3.29
C VAL A 507 -1.50 -7.72 1.93
N TYR A 508 -0.63 -6.91 1.32
CA TYR A 508 -0.81 -6.46 -0.05
C TYR A 508 -1.12 -7.65 -1.01
N PRO A 509 -2.02 -7.55 -2.00
CA PRO A 509 -2.53 -6.32 -2.58
C PRO A 509 -3.85 -5.82 -2.00
N ALA A 510 -4.40 -6.42 -0.96
CA ALA A 510 -5.71 -6.10 -0.40
C ALA A 510 -5.77 -4.69 0.24
#